data_f591bda112c91e9dde0f2035249b2290
#
_entry.id   f591bda112c91e9dde0f2035249b2290
#
_cell.length_a   1.000
_cell.length_b   1.000
_cell.length_c   1.000
_cell.angle_alpha   90.00
_cell.angle_beta   90.00
_cell.angle_gamma   90.00
#
_symmetry.space_group_name_H-M   'P 1'
#
loop_
_entity.id
_entity.type
_entity.pdbx_description
1 polymer ?
#
loop_
_entity_poly.entity_id
_entity_poly.type
_entity_poly.pdbx_seq_one_letter_code
_entity_poly.pdbx_strand_id
1 'polypeptide(L)'
;MAMALSGYPATTPLQLVLFSLLLLASSAAALPVPERPAMDRVRWQVDRVNRRGSSLGLVMSYVDEATALQASGYFTPWHVLPFVDLYGRRYHIGSIRGVNVIYALTGQRRLNAAVTVQTLIDVFSVSGIVHYGTAGSSNDSMSFGDVSVPKLVAYTGAWTWKKFKSPKESSAELSFGEYNIPNGGGNLLGSLKYRNEELYSVGKPMEEVFWLPVDSAWFRIAEQLKVKLERCNDTFCLPTTPQVVYGLKGSSADMFLDNAEYRKFLFREFGVSTVDEESAAVVMTTTSPGIPVIVFRGVSDLAGGEPTWSSTSLMNLASINALKVAVEFIATVGKQKSSVSVQRSNN
;
A
#
# COMPACT_ATOMS: atom_id res chain seq x y z
N MET A 1 48.36 -36.29 45.99
CA MET A 1 48.32 -35.10 45.16
C MET A 1 46.89 -34.54 45.26
N ALA A 2 46.70 -33.56 46.16
CA ALA A 2 45.37 -33.02 46.54
C ALA A 2 45.09 -31.82 45.66
N MET A 3 43.95 -31.86 44.90
CA MET A 3 43.43 -30.68 44.21
C MET A 3 42.55 -29.85 45.15
N ALA A 4 42.98 -28.61 45.34
CA ALA A 4 42.24 -27.62 46.12
C ALA A 4 40.97 -27.15 45.36
N LEU A 5 39.81 -27.25 45.98
CA LEU A 5 38.58 -26.64 45.59
C LEU A 5 38.63 -25.15 45.94
N SER A 6 38.65 -24.27 44.95
CA SER A 6 38.53 -22.82 45.15
C SER A 6 37.09 -22.48 45.51
N GLY A 7 36.87 -21.93 46.73
CA GLY A 7 35.59 -21.52 47.24
C GLY A 7 35.07 -20.26 46.51
N TYR A 8 33.79 -20.23 46.13
CA TYR A 8 33.05 -19.05 45.75
C TYR A 8 32.83 -18.16 46.96
N PRO A 9 33.00 -16.83 46.85
CA PRO A 9 32.69 -15.97 47.97
C PRO A 9 31.20 -15.97 48.25
N ALA A 10 30.84 -16.24 49.52
CA ALA A 10 29.45 -16.17 50.00
C ALA A 10 28.94 -14.73 49.84
N THR A 11 27.86 -14.57 49.10
CA THR A 11 27.16 -13.30 48.95
C THR A 11 26.55 -12.92 50.29
N THR A 12 26.87 -11.71 50.79
CA THR A 12 26.34 -11.22 52.05
C THR A 12 24.81 -10.93 51.91
N PRO A 13 24.01 -11.08 53.01
CA PRO A 13 22.58 -10.79 52.95
C PRO A 13 22.24 -9.39 52.48
N LEU A 14 23.17 -8.45 52.62
CA LEU A 14 23.04 -7.08 52.11
C LEU A 14 23.08 -7.01 50.60
N GLN A 15 23.89 -7.84 49.94
CA GLN A 15 23.95 -7.92 48.45
C GLN A 15 22.70 -8.57 47.85
N LEU A 16 22.12 -9.55 48.53
CA LEU A 16 20.83 -10.13 48.13
C LEU A 16 19.67 -9.15 48.26
N VAL A 17 19.67 -8.31 49.31
CA VAL A 17 18.63 -7.28 49.49
C VAL A 17 18.77 -6.16 48.45
N LEU A 18 20.00 -5.74 48.13
CA LEU A 18 20.24 -4.76 47.03
C LEU A 18 19.87 -5.31 45.65
N PHE A 19 20.12 -6.58 45.37
CA PHE A 19 19.71 -7.22 44.12
C PHE A 19 18.20 -7.37 44.00
N SER A 20 17.51 -7.65 45.12
CA SER A 20 16.04 -7.71 45.20
C SER A 20 15.39 -6.33 45.05
N LEU A 21 16.02 -5.28 45.59
CA LEU A 21 15.57 -3.89 45.45
C LEU A 21 15.80 -3.34 44.02
N LEU A 22 16.90 -3.76 43.34
CA LEU A 22 17.15 -3.45 41.94
C LEU A 22 16.19 -4.18 41.00
N LEU A 23 15.79 -5.41 41.30
CA LEU A 23 14.77 -6.17 40.55
C LEU A 23 13.36 -5.62 40.74
N LEU A 24 13.06 -5.03 41.91
CA LEU A 24 11.78 -4.35 42.18
C LEU A 24 11.73 -2.93 41.58
N ALA A 25 12.87 -2.28 41.40
CA ALA A 25 12.98 -0.98 40.72
C ALA A 25 12.98 -1.09 39.19
N SER A 26 13.21 -2.28 38.61
CA SER A 26 13.01 -2.60 37.21
C SER A 26 11.57 -3.05 36.89
N SER A 27 10.62 -2.85 37.85
CA SER A 27 9.21 -2.93 37.53
C SER A 27 8.92 -1.90 36.44
N ALA A 28 8.85 -2.42 35.23
CA ALA A 28 8.38 -1.84 34.01
C ALA A 28 7.75 -0.45 34.24
N ALA A 29 8.40 0.60 33.78
CA ALA A 29 7.66 1.78 33.40
C ALA A 29 6.66 1.31 32.35
N ALA A 30 5.48 0.90 32.79
CA ALA A 30 4.35 0.65 31.92
C ALA A 30 4.27 1.91 31.06
N LEU A 31 4.43 1.74 29.75
CA LEU A 31 4.19 2.84 28.81
C LEU A 31 2.88 3.49 29.26
N PRO A 32 2.83 4.80 29.45
CA PRO A 32 1.63 5.44 29.95
C PRO A 32 0.48 5.04 29.04
N VAL A 33 -0.46 4.28 29.58
CA VAL A 33 -1.75 4.06 28.91
C VAL A 33 -2.29 5.45 28.66
N PRO A 34 -2.62 5.82 27.38
CA PRO A 34 -3.11 7.15 27.08
C PRO A 34 -4.23 7.50 28.06
N GLU A 35 -4.10 8.61 28.75
CA GLU A 35 -5.08 9.04 29.73
C GLU A 35 -6.48 9.05 29.08
N ARG A 36 -7.50 8.54 29.78
CA ARG A 36 -8.90 8.50 29.29
C ARG A 36 -9.35 9.79 28.60
N PRO A 37 -8.99 11.01 29.09
CA PRO A 37 -9.32 12.26 28.40
C PRO A 37 -8.79 12.40 26.99
N ALA A 38 -7.61 11.84 26.68
CA ALA A 38 -7.05 11.89 25.31
C ALA A 38 -7.83 10.95 24.38
N MET A 39 -8.20 9.77 24.85
CA MET A 39 -9.04 8.83 24.08
C MET A 39 -10.46 9.37 23.87
N ASP A 40 -11.05 10.04 24.87
CA ASP A 40 -12.38 10.63 24.75
C ASP A 40 -12.39 11.79 23.75
N ARG A 41 -11.31 12.58 23.70
CA ARG A 41 -11.15 13.64 22.67
C ARG A 41 -11.11 13.05 21.27
N VAL A 42 -10.33 12.00 21.07
CA VAL A 42 -10.21 11.32 19.78
C VAL A 42 -11.54 10.73 19.34
N ARG A 43 -12.27 10.06 20.26
CA ARG A 43 -13.61 9.53 19.99
C ARG A 43 -14.58 10.65 19.57
N TRP A 44 -14.58 11.75 20.30
CA TRP A 44 -15.41 12.90 19.96
C TRP A 44 -15.07 13.47 18.55
N GLN A 45 -13.78 13.55 18.22
CA GLN A 45 -13.34 13.98 16.88
C GLN A 45 -13.86 13.04 15.78
N VAL A 46 -13.68 11.73 15.98
CA VAL A 46 -14.16 10.70 15.07
C VAL A 46 -15.68 10.75 14.90
N ASP A 47 -16.44 10.81 15.99
CA ASP A 47 -17.90 10.91 15.95
C ASP A 47 -18.35 12.17 15.20
N ARG A 48 -17.64 13.27 15.39
CA ARG A 48 -17.93 14.51 14.66
C ARG A 48 -17.67 14.38 13.16
N VAL A 49 -16.61 13.68 12.75
CA VAL A 49 -16.34 13.38 11.35
C VAL A 49 -17.42 12.46 10.78
N ASN A 50 -17.79 11.40 11.48
CA ASN A 50 -18.76 10.41 11.01
C ASN A 50 -20.18 10.99 10.87
N ARG A 51 -20.54 11.98 11.70
CA ARG A 51 -21.81 12.72 11.56
C ARG A 51 -21.92 13.55 10.28
N ARG A 52 -20.83 13.81 9.55
CA ARG A 52 -20.89 14.44 8.21
C ARG A 52 -21.46 13.51 7.13
N GLY A 53 -21.68 12.26 7.46
CA GLY A 53 -22.03 11.20 6.53
C GLY A 53 -20.82 10.44 5.98
N SER A 54 -21.09 9.53 5.08
CA SER A 54 -20.06 8.66 4.52
C SER A 54 -19.03 9.43 3.68
N SER A 55 -17.76 9.06 3.83
CA SER A 55 -16.63 9.61 3.09
C SER A 55 -16.02 8.54 2.16
N LEU A 56 -15.29 8.96 1.14
CA LEU A 56 -14.33 8.10 0.45
C LEU A 56 -12.99 8.18 1.16
N GLY A 57 -12.35 7.05 1.38
CA GLY A 57 -10.97 6.98 1.80
C GLY A 57 -10.06 7.19 0.58
N LEU A 58 -9.06 8.05 0.70
CA LEU A 58 -8.04 8.24 -0.32
C LEU A 58 -6.68 7.95 0.31
N VAL A 59 -5.96 6.97 -0.21
CA VAL A 59 -4.67 6.56 0.35
C VAL A 59 -3.57 6.61 -0.70
N MET A 60 -2.41 7.07 -0.26
CA MET A 60 -1.16 7.12 -0.99
C MET A 60 -0.02 6.71 -0.05
N SER A 61 1.12 6.30 -0.58
CA SER A 61 2.15 5.67 0.23
C SER A 61 3.42 6.50 0.37
N TYR A 62 3.74 7.30 -0.62
CA TYR A 62 4.98 8.05 -0.68
C TYR A 62 4.74 9.55 -0.56
N VAL A 63 5.73 10.27 -0.03
CA VAL A 63 5.61 11.70 0.26
C VAL A 63 5.34 12.55 -0.99
N ASP A 64 5.92 12.19 -2.13
CA ASP A 64 5.72 12.93 -3.39
C ASP A 64 4.29 12.81 -3.90
N GLU A 65 3.63 11.68 -3.67
CA GLU A 65 2.22 11.47 -3.98
C GLU A 65 1.33 12.37 -3.12
N ALA A 66 1.61 12.47 -1.83
CA ALA A 66 0.92 13.39 -0.93
C ALA A 66 1.19 14.85 -1.29
N THR A 67 2.41 15.19 -1.69
CA THR A 67 2.81 16.52 -2.15
C THR A 67 2.06 16.90 -3.43
N ALA A 68 1.91 15.98 -4.38
CA ALA A 68 1.10 16.19 -5.59
C ALA A 68 -0.35 16.55 -5.23
N LEU A 69 -0.98 15.86 -4.27
CA LEU A 69 -2.34 16.20 -3.81
C LEU A 69 -2.39 17.58 -3.16
N GLN A 70 -1.44 17.90 -2.29
CA GLN A 70 -1.40 19.18 -1.57
C GLN A 70 -1.16 20.37 -2.52
N ALA A 71 -0.25 20.21 -3.48
CA ALA A 71 0.07 21.25 -4.46
C ALA A 71 -1.03 21.45 -5.51
N SER A 72 -1.83 20.41 -5.79
CA SER A 72 -2.87 20.45 -6.84
C SER A 72 -4.05 21.38 -6.52
N GLY A 73 -4.28 21.68 -5.23
CA GLY A 73 -5.47 22.41 -4.79
C GLY A 73 -6.80 21.65 -4.90
N TYR A 74 -6.79 20.36 -5.27
CA TYR A 74 -8.01 19.55 -5.38
C TYR A 74 -8.68 19.27 -4.04
N PHE A 75 -7.90 19.14 -2.97
CA PHE A 75 -8.42 18.85 -1.64
C PHE A 75 -8.72 20.13 -0.88
N THR A 76 -9.97 20.26 -0.41
CA THR A 76 -10.40 21.35 0.46
C THR A 76 -10.55 20.82 1.88
N PRO A 77 -9.67 21.22 2.83
CA PRO A 77 -9.77 20.79 4.22
C PRO A 77 -11.08 21.23 4.88
N TRP A 78 -11.60 20.40 5.77
CA TRP A 78 -12.73 20.81 6.59
C TRP A 78 -12.27 21.75 7.71
N HIS A 79 -12.65 23.02 7.64
CA HIS A 79 -12.17 24.07 8.53
C HIS A 79 -12.42 23.81 10.03
N VAL A 80 -13.48 23.05 10.38
CA VAL A 80 -13.83 22.75 11.78
C VAL A 80 -12.89 21.72 12.40
N LEU A 81 -12.46 20.72 11.62
CA LEU A 81 -11.58 19.64 12.03
C LEU A 81 -10.82 19.14 10.81
N PRO A 82 -9.67 19.75 10.46
CA PRO A 82 -8.96 19.46 9.22
C PRO A 82 -8.23 18.11 9.25
N PHE A 83 -7.99 17.55 10.41
CA PHE A 83 -7.37 16.22 10.56
C PHE A 83 -7.69 15.57 11.92
N VAL A 84 -7.49 14.28 11.98
CA VAL A 84 -7.49 13.47 13.21
C VAL A 84 -6.21 12.65 13.24
N ASP A 85 -5.48 12.70 14.35
CA ASP A 85 -4.29 11.87 14.55
C ASP A 85 -4.68 10.61 15.34
N LEU A 86 -4.43 9.43 14.74
CA LEU A 86 -4.77 8.11 15.27
C LEU A 86 -3.64 7.12 15.01
N TYR A 87 -3.19 6.44 16.06
CA TYR A 87 -2.23 5.34 15.98
C TYR A 87 -0.97 5.68 15.13
N GLY A 88 -0.46 6.90 15.29
CA GLY A 88 0.71 7.39 14.55
C GLY A 88 0.45 7.78 13.10
N ARG A 89 -0.80 7.86 12.67
CA ARG A 89 -1.22 8.32 11.33
C ARG A 89 -2.07 9.57 11.43
N ARG A 90 -1.91 10.46 10.45
CA ARG A 90 -2.78 11.63 10.29
C ARG A 90 -3.81 11.38 9.20
N TYR A 91 -5.08 11.46 9.58
CA TYR A 91 -6.22 11.35 8.68
C TYR A 91 -6.74 12.76 8.40
N HIS A 92 -6.52 13.25 7.19
CA HIS A 92 -6.94 14.58 6.76
C HIS A 92 -8.40 14.56 6.33
N ILE A 93 -9.19 15.43 6.90
CA ILE A 93 -10.64 15.48 6.71
C ILE A 93 -11.01 16.65 5.81
N GLY A 94 -11.76 16.38 4.74
CA GLY A 94 -12.14 17.44 3.80
C GLY A 94 -13.02 16.94 2.68
N SER A 95 -12.82 17.51 1.49
CA SER A 95 -13.56 17.14 0.28
C SER A 95 -12.70 17.31 -0.98
N ILE A 96 -13.02 16.53 -2.00
CA ILE A 96 -12.52 16.68 -3.37
C ILE A 96 -13.75 16.82 -4.29
N ARG A 97 -13.81 17.92 -5.06
CA ARG A 97 -14.94 18.19 -5.96
C ARG A 97 -16.31 18.07 -5.25
N GLY A 98 -16.39 18.48 -3.99
CA GLY A 98 -17.61 18.43 -3.17
C GLY A 98 -17.93 17.06 -2.56
N VAL A 99 -17.17 16.02 -2.84
CA VAL A 99 -17.32 14.70 -2.24
C VAL A 99 -16.53 14.64 -0.94
N ASN A 100 -17.13 14.15 0.16
CA ASN A 100 -16.41 13.95 1.41
C ASN A 100 -15.27 12.95 1.23
N VAL A 101 -14.06 13.35 1.59
CA VAL A 101 -12.86 12.54 1.50
C VAL A 101 -12.09 12.60 2.80
N ILE A 102 -11.59 11.45 3.22
CA ILE A 102 -10.60 11.31 4.27
C ILE A 102 -9.35 10.75 3.61
N TYR A 103 -8.24 11.51 3.60
CA TYR A 103 -7.01 10.98 3.05
C TYR A 103 -5.94 10.74 4.10
N ALA A 104 -5.08 9.74 3.86
CA ALA A 104 -3.94 9.42 4.70
C ALA A 104 -2.74 8.99 3.87
N LEU A 105 -1.56 9.46 4.27
CA LEU A 105 -0.28 8.92 3.84
C LEU A 105 -0.01 7.65 4.64
N THR A 106 0.05 6.49 3.96
CA THR A 106 0.21 5.21 4.63
C THR A 106 1.65 4.99 5.12
N GLY A 107 2.63 5.49 4.39
CA GLY A 107 4.00 5.03 4.39
C GLY A 107 4.14 3.79 3.49
N GLN A 108 5.36 3.52 3.06
CA GLN A 108 5.68 2.46 2.12
C GLN A 108 5.49 1.06 2.71
N ARG A 109 5.25 0.09 1.87
CA ARG A 109 5.13 -1.35 2.11
C ARG A 109 3.83 -1.78 2.76
N ARG A 110 3.57 -3.07 2.61
CA ARG A 110 2.26 -3.69 2.91
C ARG A 110 1.79 -3.51 4.35
N LEU A 111 2.68 -3.58 5.35
CA LEU A 111 2.27 -3.43 6.75
C LEU A 111 1.74 -2.03 7.04
N ASN A 112 2.44 -1.00 6.57
CA ASN A 112 2.01 0.39 6.70
C ASN A 112 0.68 0.63 5.99
N ALA A 113 0.55 0.12 4.77
CA ALA A 113 -0.69 0.24 3.98
C ALA A 113 -1.85 -0.46 4.68
N ALA A 114 -1.70 -1.72 5.08
CA ALA A 114 -2.74 -2.51 5.74
C ALA A 114 -3.22 -1.87 7.05
N VAL A 115 -2.31 -1.50 7.95
CA VAL A 115 -2.67 -0.88 9.24
C VAL A 115 -3.40 0.45 9.04
N THR A 116 -2.96 1.27 8.08
CA THR A 116 -3.59 2.57 7.81
C THR A 116 -4.99 2.40 7.24
N VAL A 117 -5.17 1.50 6.27
CA VAL A 117 -6.46 1.23 5.64
C VAL A 117 -7.41 0.56 6.62
N GLN A 118 -6.95 -0.40 7.42
CA GLN A 118 -7.76 -1.04 8.45
C GLN A 118 -8.27 0.00 9.46
N THR A 119 -7.38 0.86 9.97
CA THR A 119 -7.78 1.94 10.89
C THR A 119 -8.81 2.88 10.23
N LEU A 120 -8.60 3.24 8.97
CA LEU A 120 -9.51 4.11 8.23
C LEU A 120 -10.92 3.50 8.13
N ILE A 121 -11.01 2.20 7.85
CA ILE A 121 -12.27 1.47 7.70
C ILE A 121 -12.96 1.26 9.06
N ASP A 122 -12.20 0.92 10.09
CA ASP A 122 -12.77 0.59 11.41
C ASP A 122 -13.27 1.83 12.17
N VAL A 123 -12.63 2.95 11.95
CA VAL A 123 -12.85 4.15 12.76
C VAL A 123 -13.78 5.14 12.08
N PHE A 124 -13.66 5.30 10.76
CA PHE A 124 -14.45 6.29 10.03
C PHE A 124 -15.55 5.64 9.20
N SER A 125 -16.63 6.40 8.99
CA SER A 125 -17.71 6.00 8.09
C SER A 125 -17.24 6.11 6.63
N VAL A 126 -16.54 5.08 6.16
CA VAL A 126 -15.96 5.02 4.81
C VAL A 126 -16.79 4.11 3.92
N SER A 127 -17.10 4.56 2.70
CA SER A 127 -17.90 3.84 1.71
C SER A 127 -17.10 3.20 0.59
N GLY A 128 -15.78 3.33 0.65
CA GLY A 128 -14.85 2.74 -0.30
C GLY A 128 -13.50 3.42 -0.26
N ILE A 129 -12.48 2.76 -0.80
CA ILE A 129 -11.09 3.21 -0.80
C ILE A 129 -10.62 3.46 -2.24
N VAL A 130 -10.07 4.63 -2.47
CA VAL A 130 -9.32 4.99 -3.68
C VAL A 130 -7.83 4.97 -3.31
N HIS A 131 -7.07 4.12 -3.96
CA HIS A 131 -5.63 4.05 -3.79
C HIS A 131 -4.94 4.59 -5.03
N TYR A 132 -4.14 5.63 -4.90
CA TYR A 132 -3.34 6.15 -6.00
C TYR A 132 -1.88 6.29 -5.61
N GLY A 133 -1.02 6.24 -6.59
CA GLY A 133 0.42 6.42 -6.38
C GLY A 133 1.21 6.10 -7.64
N THR A 134 2.51 5.96 -7.46
CA THR A 134 3.45 5.59 -8.53
C THR A 134 3.74 4.10 -8.52
N ALA A 135 4.22 3.59 -9.65
CA ALA A 135 4.67 2.21 -9.80
C ALA A 135 5.74 2.12 -10.90
N GLY A 136 6.64 1.16 -10.77
CA GLY A 136 7.51 0.76 -11.86
C GLY A 136 6.75 -0.07 -12.89
N SER A 137 7.06 0.09 -14.17
CA SER A 137 6.50 -0.75 -15.23
C SER A 137 7.31 -2.02 -15.41
N SER A 138 6.64 -3.16 -15.48
CA SER A 138 7.19 -4.44 -15.95
C SER A 138 6.78 -4.76 -17.39
N ASN A 139 5.96 -3.92 -18.00
CA ASN A 139 5.44 -4.05 -19.35
C ASN A 139 6.08 -2.99 -20.27
N ASP A 140 6.90 -3.42 -21.20
CA ASP A 140 7.62 -2.52 -22.14
C ASP A 140 6.68 -1.75 -23.10
N SER A 141 5.39 -2.11 -23.18
CA SER A 141 4.40 -1.36 -23.96
C SER A 141 3.82 -0.15 -23.23
N MET A 142 4.08 -0.01 -21.93
CA MET A 142 3.69 1.17 -21.17
C MET A 142 4.76 2.24 -21.21
N SER A 143 4.33 3.50 -21.28
CA SER A 143 5.20 4.67 -21.27
C SER A 143 5.23 5.34 -19.90
N PHE A 144 6.30 6.10 -19.64
CA PHE A 144 6.37 6.96 -18.46
C PHE A 144 5.19 7.94 -18.43
N GLY A 145 4.63 8.15 -17.26
CA GLY A 145 3.47 9.00 -17.07
C GLY A 145 2.13 8.37 -17.40
N ASP A 146 2.08 7.20 -18.05
CA ASP A 146 0.85 6.43 -18.21
C ASP A 146 0.28 6.08 -16.86
N VAL A 147 -1.06 5.91 -16.80
CA VAL A 147 -1.73 5.50 -15.56
C VAL A 147 -2.36 4.13 -15.76
N SER A 148 -1.86 3.14 -15.04
CA SER A 148 -2.47 1.82 -14.95
C SER A 148 -3.68 1.84 -14.02
N VAL A 149 -4.79 1.30 -14.49
CA VAL A 149 -5.95 0.95 -13.67
C VAL A 149 -6.05 -0.58 -13.66
N PRO A 150 -5.39 -1.25 -12.71
CA PRO A 150 -5.36 -2.71 -12.68
C PRO A 150 -6.75 -3.26 -12.32
N LYS A 151 -7.11 -4.36 -12.97
CA LYS A 151 -8.29 -5.15 -12.63
C LYS A 151 -8.00 -6.15 -11.52
N LEU A 152 -6.75 -6.61 -11.47
CA LEU A 152 -6.25 -7.61 -10.54
C LEU A 152 -4.89 -7.15 -9.99
N VAL A 153 -4.67 -7.39 -8.72
CA VAL A 153 -3.37 -7.21 -8.07
C VAL A 153 -2.97 -8.48 -7.33
N ALA A 154 -1.66 -8.76 -7.22
CA ALA A 154 -1.14 -9.89 -6.50
C ALA A 154 -0.04 -9.46 -5.53
N TYR A 155 0.15 -10.21 -4.45
CA TYR A 155 1.33 -10.08 -3.62
C TYR A 155 2.40 -11.08 -4.10
N THR A 156 3.45 -10.58 -4.72
CA THR A 156 4.54 -11.40 -5.29
C THR A 156 5.74 -11.54 -4.36
N GLY A 157 5.58 -11.18 -3.08
CA GLY A 157 6.59 -11.30 -2.05
C GLY A 157 6.44 -12.53 -1.14
N ALA A 158 5.43 -13.40 -1.38
CA ALA A 158 5.23 -14.62 -0.61
C ALA A 158 5.77 -15.83 -1.38
N TRP A 159 6.77 -16.50 -0.81
CA TRP A 159 7.46 -17.61 -1.48
C TRP A 159 7.67 -18.81 -0.58
N THR A 160 7.70 -19.99 -1.20
CA THR A 160 8.48 -21.13 -0.71
C THR A 160 9.86 -21.07 -1.35
N TRP A 161 10.89 -20.92 -0.55
CA TRP A 161 12.26 -21.05 -1.01
C TRP A 161 12.60 -22.52 -1.09
N LYS A 162 12.63 -23.07 -2.28
CA LYS A 162 12.82 -24.51 -2.50
C LYS A 162 14.25 -24.93 -2.18
N LYS A 163 14.38 -26.14 -1.67
CA LYS A 163 15.70 -26.76 -1.41
C LYS A 163 16.55 -26.77 -2.68
N PHE A 164 17.84 -26.64 -2.52
CA PHE A 164 18.79 -26.83 -3.60
C PHE A 164 18.56 -28.18 -4.31
N LYS A 165 18.65 -28.18 -5.62
CA LYS A 165 18.37 -29.35 -6.50
C LYS A 165 16.91 -29.84 -6.47
N SER A 166 15.97 -29.13 -5.89
CA SER A 166 14.55 -29.48 -6.07
C SER A 166 14.15 -29.37 -7.54
N PRO A 167 13.34 -30.27 -8.06
CA PRO A 167 12.85 -30.17 -9.42
C PRO A 167 11.96 -28.93 -9.56
N LYS A 168 12.03 -28.29 -10.73
CA LYS A 168 11.15 -27.18 -11.08
C LYS A 168 9.76 -27.74 -11.39
N GLU A 169 8.73 -27.20 -10.77
CA GLU A 169 7.35 -27.64 -10.95
C GLU A 169 6.62 -26.84 -12.03
N SER A 170 7.06 -25.60 -12.27
CA SER A 170 6.49 -24.73 -13.30
C SER A 170 7.50 -23.70 -13.82
N SER A 171 7.20 -23.06 -14.96
CA SER A 171 7.96 -21.92 -15.48
C SER A 171 7.91 -20.70 -14.58
N ALA A 172 6.84 -20.58 -13.78
CA ALA A 172 6.65 -19.49 -12.82
C ALA A 172 7.55 -19.57 -11.56
N GLU A 173 8.43 -20.57 -11.48
CA GLU A 173 9.45 -20.62 -10.43
C GLU A 173 10.70 -19.86 -10.85
N LEU A 174 11.07 -18.85 -10.06
CA LEU A 174 12.28 -18.07 -10.27
C LEU A 174 13.50 -18.84 -9.80
N SER A 175 14.43 -19.11 -10.72
CA SER A 175 15.75 -19.65 -10.40
C SER A 175 16.76 -18.50 -10.32
N PHE A 176 17.68 -18.57 -9.35
CA PHE A 176 18.64 -17.49 -9.13
C PHE A 176 19.76 -17.41 -10.16
N GLY A 177 19.85 -18.37 -11.07
CA GLY A 177 20.79 -18.33 -12.18
C GLY A 177 22.26 -18.46 -11.78
N GLU A 178 23.13 -18.12 -12.72
CA GLU A 178 24.57 -18.42 -12.62
C GLU A 178 25.32 -17.52 -11.64
N TYR A 179 24.90 -16.28 -11.42
CA TYR A 179 25.58 -15.38 -10.49
C TYR A 179 25.51 -15.82 -9.02
N ASN A 180 24.66 -16.79 -8.71
CA ASN A 180 24.56 -17.41 -7.38
C ASN A 180 25.38 -18.70 -7.26
N ILE A 181 26.13 -19.07 -8.28
CA ILE A 181 26.91 -20.29 -8.30
C ILE A 181 28.27 -20.02 -7.67
N PRO A 182 28.66 -20.72 -6.58
CA PRO A 182 30.02 -20.69 -6.09
C PRO A 182 30.98 -21.24 -7.14
N ASN A 183 32.23 -20.84 -7.08
CA ASN A 183 33.28 -21.27 -8.02
C ASN A 183 33.22 -22.76 -8.33
N GLY A 184 32.89 -23.11 -9.60
CA GLY A 184 32.81 -24.47 -10.09
C GLY A 184 31.62 -25.30 -9.59
N GLY A 185 30.66 -24.72 -8.87
CA GLY A 185 29.49 -25.42 -8.33
C GLY A 185 28.19 -25.16 -9.09
N GLY A 186 27.15 -25.89 -8.73
CA GLY A 186 25.78 -25.66 -9.16
C GLY A 186 25.10 -24.53 -8.36
N ASN A 187 23.94 -24.06 -8.82
CA ASN A 187 23.16 -23.10 -8.09
C ASN A 187 22.75 -23.63 -6.69
N LEU A 188 23.34 -23.08 -5.64
CA LEU A 188 23.13 -23.49 -4.26
C LEU A 188 21.92 -22.81 -3.62
N LEU A 189 21.39 -21.73 -4.21
CA LEU A 189 20.25 -21.00 -3.68
C LEU A 189 18.89 -21.60 -4.08
N GLY A 190 18.87 -22.48 -5.09
CA GLY A 190 17.64 -23.13 -5.53
C GLY A 190 16.71 -22.19 -6.31
N SER A 191 15.41 -22.26 -6.02
CA SER A 191 14.38 -21.45 -6.69
C SER A 191 13.31 -20.99 -5.70
N LEU A 192 12.60 -19.93 -6.09
CA LEU A 192 11.44 -19.40 -5.38
C LEU A 192 10.17 -19.88 -6.10
N LYS A 193 9.27 -20.51 -5.34
CA LYS A 193 7.92 -20.86 -5.78
C LYS A 193 6.95 -19.88 -5.13
N TYR A 194 6.23 -19.12 -5.91
CA TYR A 194 5.25 -18.14 -5.44
C TYR A 194 4.09 -18.84 -4.74
N ARG A 195 3.57 -18.19 -3.70
CA ARG A 195 2.46 -18.72 -2.89
C ARG A 195 1.24 -17.82 -3.00
N ASN A 196 0.09 -18.46 -2.81
CA ASN A 196 -1.17 -17.75 -2.60
C ASN A 196 -1.20 -17.08 -1.23
N GLU A 197 -2.00 -16.03 -1.11
CA GLU A 197 -2.39 -15.43 0.16
C GLU A 197 -3.68 -16.08 0.67
N GLU A 198 -3.81 -16.19 1.98
CA GLU A 198 -5.05 -16.62 2.63
C GLU A 198 -5.98 -15.42 2.77
N LEU A 199 -7.08 -15.41 2.03
CA LEU A 199 -8.08 -14.36 2.07
C LEU A 199 -9.23 -14.78 2.98
N TYR A 200 -9.47 -14.01 4.02
CA TYR A 200 -10.64 -14.10 4.88
C TYR A 200 -11.63 -13.02 4.49
N SER A 201 -12.85 -13.38 4.15
CA SER A 201 -13.89 -12.43 3.73
C SER A 201 -15.18 -12.64 4.52
N VAL A 202 -15.90 -11.57 4.81
CA VAL A 202 -17.18 -11.63 5.53
C VAL A 202 -18.15 -12.55 4.84
N GLY A 203 -18.67 -13.54 5.58
CA GLY A 203 -19.66 -14.49 5.11
C GLY A 203 -19.13 -15.59 4.18
N LYS A 204 -17.81 -15.74 4.06
CA LYS A 204 -17.18 -16.79 3.25
C LYS A 204 -16.15 -17.57 4.07
N PRO A 205 -15.90 -18.84 3.73
CA PRO A 205 -14.74 -19.57 4.23
C PRO A 205 -13.44 -18.91 3.72
N MET A 206 -12.31 -19.20 4.37
CA MET A 206 -11.01 -18.82 3.89
C MET A 206 -10.75 -19.35 2.49
N GLU A 207 -10.21 -18.50 1.62
CA GLU A 207 -9.85 -18.84 0.24
C GLU A 207 -8.36 -18.60 0.02
N GLU A 208 -7.66 -19.51 -0.64
CA GLU A 208 -6.31 -19.26 -1.14
C GLU A 208 -6.37 -18.55 -2.48
N VAL A 209 -5.88 -17.32 -2.54
CA VAL A 209 -5.94 -16.47 -3.74
C VAL A 209 -4.55 -15.95 -4.12
N PHE A 210 -4.23 -15.99 -5.39
CA PHE A 210 -3.06 -15.30 -5.92
C PHE A 210 -3.44 -13.90 -6.44
N TRP A 211 -4.60 -13.79 -7.10
CA TRP A 211 -5.10 -12.55 -7.65
C TRP A 211 -6.23 -11.99 -6.82
N LEU A 212 -6.07 -10.75 -6.38
CA LEU A 212 -7.07 -9.96 -5.66
C LEU A 212 -7.73 -9.00 -6.65
N PRO A 213 -9.04 -9.13 -6.90
CA PRO A 213 -9.76 -8.22 -7.79
C PRO A 213 -10.04 -6.88 -7.11
N VAL A 214 -9.92 -5.78 -7.86
CA VAL A 214 -10.54 -4.52 -7.46
C VAL A 214 -12.06 -4.62 -7.60
N ASP A 215 -12.81 -3.68 -7.01
CA ASP A 215 -14.27 -3.67 -7.14
C ASP A 215 -14.72 -3.54 -8.60
N SER A 216 -15.50 -4.48 -9.06
CA SER A 216 -15.90 -4.57 -10.47
C SER A 216 -16.84 -3.44 -10.92
N ALA A 217 -17.67 -2.90 -10.02
CA ALA A 217 -18.54 -1.77 -10.32
C ALA A 217 -17.72 -0.48 -10.43
N TRP A 218 -16.77 -0.29 -9.52
CA TRP A 218 -15.86 0.84 -9.56
C TRP A 218 -14.91 0.79 -10.75
N PHE A 219 -14.45 -0.42 -11.11
CA PHE A 219 -13.63 -0.60 -12.31
C PHE A 219 -14.40 -0.18 -13.58
N ARG A 220 -15.68 -0.58 -13.74
CA ARG A 220 -16.53 -0.14 -14.87
C ARG A 220 -16.76 1.37 -14.89
N ILE A 221 -16.82 2.03 -13.73
CA ILE A 221 -16.88 3.50 -13.67
C ILE A 221 -15.56 4.09 -14.16
N ALA A 222 -14.43 3.55 -13.69
CA ALA A 222 -13.11 4.03 -14.08
C ALA A 222 -12.87 3.92 -15.59
N GLU A 223 -13.27 2.81 -16.23
CA GLU A 223 -13.12 2.62 -17.69
C GLU A 223 -13.83 3.69 -18.54
N GLN A 224 -14.82 4.40 -17.97
CA GLN A 224 -15.57 5.43 -18.69
C GLN A 224 -14.96 6.84 -18.51
N LEU A 225 -13.94 6.98 -17.67
CA LEU A 225 -13.32 8.26 -17.42
C LEU A 225 -12.56 8.76 -18.66
N LYS A 226 -12.70 10.05 -18.91
CA LYS A 226 -11.92 10.77 -19.95
C LYS A 226 -11.03 11.77 -19.22
N VAL A 227 -9.79 11.38 -18.97
CA VAL A 227 -8.81 12.21 -18.23
C VAL A 227 -7.70 12.63 -19.18
N LYS A 228 -7.46 13.93 -19.26
CA LYS A 228 -6.29 14.46 -19.96
C LYS A 228 -5.11 14.43 -18.99
N LEU A 229 -4.15 13.57 -19.25
CA LEU A 229 -2.93 13.46 -18.48
C LEU A 229 -1.91 14.54 -18.86
N GLU A 230 -1.04 14.87 -17.90
CA GLU A 230 0.05 15.81 -18.14
C GLU A 230 1.20 15.11 -18.86
N ARG A 231 1.69 15.78 -19.90
CA ARG A 231 2.88 15.36 -20.65
C ARG A 231 4.15 16.00 -20.10
N CYS A 232 4.01 17.15 -19.45
CA CYS A 232 5.12 17.95 -18.94
C CYS A 232 4.95 18.23 -17.46
N ASN A 233 6.05 18.37 -16.74
CA ASN A 233 6.15 19.13 -15.50
C ASN A 233 7.00 20.38 -15.76
N ASP A 234 7.38 21.13 -14.72
CA ASP A 234 8.13 22.38 -14.84
C ASP A 234 9.53 22.23 -15.48
N THR A 235 10.09 21.04 -15.50
CA THR A 235 11.46 20.77 -15.89
C THR A 235 11.61 19.84 -17.10
N PHE A 236 10.57 19.07 -17.42
CA PHE A 236 10.67 17.99 -18.39
C PHE A 236 9.34 17.73 -19.11
N CYS A 237 9.42 17.39 -20.41
CA CYS A 237 8.28 16.93 -21.21
C CYS A 237 8.55 15.53 -21.78
N LEU A 238 7.59 14.63 -21.61
CA LEU A 238 7.62 13.32 -22.25
C LEU A 238 7.53 13.43 -23.77
N PRO A 239 8.16 12.53 -24.54
CA PRO A 239 8.08 12.54 -25.99
C PRO A 239 6.65 12.27 -26.51
N THR A 240 5.90 11.45 -25.78
CA THR A 240 4.51 11.09 -26.10
C THR A 240 3.54 11.54 -25.01
N THR A 241 2.27 11.74 -25.37
CA THR A 241 1.23 12.04 -24.39
C THR A 241 0.86 10.77 -23.62
N PRO A 242 0.93 10.79 -22.29
CA PRO A 242 0.52 9.65 -21.47
C PRO A 242 -0.95 9.30 -21.63
N GLN A 243 -1.29 8.07 -21.37
CA GLN A 243 -2.65 7.54 -21.47
C GLN A 243 -3.05 6.74 -20.22
N VAL A 244 -4.35 6.59 -20.02
CA VAL A 244 -4.89 5.69 -18.99
C VAL A 244 -5.07 4.31 -19.60
N VAL A 245 -4.47 3.28 -19.00
CA VAL A 245 -4.52 1.89 -19.46
C VAL A 245 -5.27 1.04 -18.47
N TYR A 246 -6.34 0.42 -18.93
CA TYR A 246 -7.28 -0.33 -18.09
C TYR A 246 -7.12 -1.84 -18.20
N GLY A 247 -7.50 -2.56 -17.14
CA GLY A 247 -7.64 -4.01 -17.16
C GLY A 247 -6.34 -4.79 -17.00
N LEU A 248 -5.24 -4.10 -16.74
CA LEU A 248 -3.94 -4.71 -16.51
C LEU A 248 -3.88 -5.45 -15.16
N LYS A 249 -2.77 -6.15 -14.94
CA LYS A 249 -2.44 -6.78 -13.66
C LYS A 249 -1.30 -6.02 -13.00
N GLY A 250 -1.46 -5.73 -11.70
CA GLY A 250 -0.41 -5.18 -10.87
C GLY A 250 0.15 -6.23 -9.91
N SER A 251 1.33 -6.00 -9.38
CA SER A 251 1.86 -6.78 -8.27
C SER A 251 2.49 -5.88 -7.22
N SER A 252 2.49 -6.36 -5.97
CA SER A 252 3.15 -5.70 -4.86
C SER A 252 4.13 -6.66 -4.19
N ALA A 253 5.24 -6.13 -3.70
CA ALA A 253 6.17 -6.85 -2.83
C ALA A 253 6.86 -5.87 -1.89
N ASP A 254 7.33 -6.33 -0.72
CA ASP A 254 8.09 -5.49 0.22
C ASP A 254 9.54 -5.27 -0.28
N MET A 255 9.70 -4.94 -1.56
CA MET A 255 10.98 -4.62 -2.18
C MET A 255 10.81 -3.58 -3.27
N PHE A 256 11.75 -2.67 -3.39
CA PHE A 256 11.88 -1.81 -4.56
C PHE A 256 12.47 -2.63 -5.70
N LEU A 257 11.72 -2.77 -6.79
CA LEU A 257 12.15 -3.56 -7.95
C LEU A 257 13.01 -2.72 -8.90
N ASP A 258 14.31 -2.99 -8.89
CA ASP A 258 15.31 -2.41 -9.79
C ASP A 258 16.11 -3.55 -10.47
N ASN A 259 15.39 -4.40 -11.22
CA ASN A 259 15.99 -5.54 -11.91
C ASN A 259 15.25 -5.88 -13.19
N ALA A 260 15.86 -5.57 -14.34
CA ALA A 260 15.25 -5.76 -15.65
C ALA A 260 14.85 -7.21 -15.95
N GLU A 261 15.66 -8.19 -15.57
CA GLU A 261 15.35 -9.60 -15.83
C GLU A 261 14.20 -10.10 -14.95
N TYR A 262 14.13 -9.63 -13.70
CA TYR A 262 13.03 -9.98 -12.81
C TYR A 262 11.71 -9.33 -13.25
N ARG A 263 11.69 -8.06 -13.69
CA ARG A 263 10.48 -7.45 -14.22
C ARG A 263 9.95 -8.17 -15.47
N LYS A 264 10.85 -8.58 -16.38
CA LYS A 264 10.50 -9.38 -17.57
C LYS A 264 9.94 -10.76 -17.18
N PHE A 265 10.49 -11.37 -16.13
CA PHE A 265 9.95 -12.61 -15.58
C PHE A 265 8.52 -12.40 -15.06
N LEU A 266 8.26 -11.35 -14.27
CA LEU A 266 6.91 -11.05 -13.77
C LEU A 266 5.90 -10.81 -14.90
N PHE A 267 6.32 -10.10 -15.94
CA PHE A 267 5.47 -9.88 -17.11
C PHE A 267 5.20 -11.18 -17.87
N ARG A 268 6.24 -11.95 -18.18
CA ARG A 268 6.14 -13.18 -18.97
C ARG A 268 5.30 -14.26 -18.26
N GLU A 269 5.57 -14.50 -16.99
CA GLU A 269 4.95 -15.62 -16.26
C GLU A 269 3.59 -15.27 -15.67
N PHE A 270 3.38 -14.03 -15.26
CA PHE A 270 2.15 -13.61 -14.57
C PHE A 270 1.33 -12.57 -15.34
N GLY A 271 1.90 -11.95 -16.38
CA GLY A 271 1.26 -10.84 -17.11
C GLY A 271 1.18 -9.56 -16.27
N VAL A 272 2.04 -9.43 -15.26
CA VAL A 272 2.14 -8.22 -14.43
C VAL A 272 2.63 -7.06 -15.27
N SER A 273 1.96 -5.92 -15.22
CA SER A 273 2.32 -4.73 -15.99
C SER A 273 2.87 -3.59 -15.12
N THR A 274 2.50 -3.55 -13.83
CA THR A 274 3.01 -2.57 -12.87
C THR A 274 3.39 -3.24 -11.55
N VAL A 275 4.44 -2.73 -10.92
CA VAL A 275 4.95 -3.22 -9.63
C VAL A 275 5.03 -2.08 -8.62
N ASP A 276 4.53 -2.33 -7.42
CA ASP A 276 4.53 -1.40 -6.29
C ASP A 276 4.77 -2.14 -4.96
N GLU A 277 4.63 -1.46 -3.84
CA GLU A 277 4.84 -2.07 -2.52
C GLU A 277 3.55 -2.19 -1.69
N GLU A 278 2.36 -1.68 -2.15
CA GLU A 278 1.18 -1.53 -1.30
C GLU A 278 -0.15 -2.04 -1.86
N SER A 279 -0.36 -1.98 -3.17
CA SER A 279 -1.69 -2.19 -3.78
C SER A 279 -2.34 -3.49 -3.37
N ALA A 280 -1.58 -4.60 -3.29
CA ALA A 280 -2.12 -5.89 -2.87
C ALA A 280 -2.63 -5.85 -1.42
N ALA A 281 -1.89 -5.18 -0.52
CA ALA A 281 -2.31 -5.03 0.86
C ALA A 281 -3.57 -4.16 1.01
N VAL A 282 -3.65 -3.06 0.27
CA VAL A 282 -4.84 -2.20 0.26
C VAL A 282 -6.06 -2.97 -0.23
N VAL A 283 -5.94 -3.67 -1.36
CA VAL A 283 -7.05 -4.44 -1.93
C VAL A 283 -7.46 -5.60 -1.02
N MET A 284 -6.52 -6.33 -0.43
CA MET A 284 -6.81 -7.41 0.51
C MET A 284 -7.55 -6.90 1.75
N THR A 285 -7.05 -5.83 2.37
CA THR A 285 -7.64 -5.23 3.58
C THR A 285 -9.07 -4.74 3.33
N THR A 286 -9.37 -4.25 2.14
CA THR A 286 -10.71 -3.76 1.77
C THR A 286 -11.65 -4.89 1.34
N THR A 287 -11.12 -5.94 0.71
CA THR A 287 -11.92 -7.09 0.25
C THR A 287 -12.45 -7.88 1.43
N SER A 288 -11.68 -8.03 2.50
CA SER A 288 -12.09 -8.78 3.70
C SER A 288 -13.40 -8.29 4.31
N PRO A 289 -13.62 -7.00 4.58
CA PRO A 289 -14.92 -6.49 5.05
C PRO A 289 -15.93 -6.19 3.93
N GLY A 290 -15.60 -6.40 2.66
CA GLY A 290 -16.47 -6.10 1.52
C GLY A 290 -16.56 -4.62 1.14
N ILE A 291 -15.51 -3.84 1.43
CA ILE A 291 -15.42 -2.41 1.10
C ILE A 291 -14.93 -2.25 -0.35
N PRO A 292 -15.62 -1.50 -1.21
CA PRO A 292 -15.17 -1.24 -2.58
C PRO A 292 -13.78 -0.58 -2.64
N VAL A 293 -12.95 -1.00 -3.59
CA VAL A 293 -11.60 -0.47 -3.79
C VAL A 293 -11.27 -0.31 -5.27
N ILE A 294 -10.52 0.74 -5.59
CA ILE A 294 -9.92 0.96 -6.91
C ILE A 294 -8.47 1.44 -6.75
N VAL A 295 -7.64 1.09 -7.70
CA VAL A 295 -6.20 1.41 -7.72
C VAL A 295 -5.85 2.19 -8.98
N PHE A 296 -5.06 3.25 -8.84
CA PHE A 296 -4.52 4.06 -9.95
C PHE A 296 -3.00 4.19 -9.76
N ARG A 297 -2.21 3.66 -10.70
CA ARG A 297 -0.76 3.67 -10.62
C ARG A 297 -0.14 4.39 -11.81
N GLY A 298 0.50 5.54 -11.54
CA GLY A 298 1.28 6.27 -12.53
C GLY A 298 2.65 5.61 -12.74
N VAL A 299 3.03 5.37 -13.98
CA VAL A 299 4.32 4.77 -14.32
C VAL A 299 5.42 5.81 -14.16
N SER A 300 6.28 5.62 -13.15
CA SER A 300 7.42 6.50 -12.84
C SER A 300 8.73 6.05 -13.47
N ASP A 301 8.90 4.75 -13.68
CA ASP A 301 10.12 4.11 -14.17
C ASP A 301 9.80 2.76 -14.83
N LEU A 302 10.81 2.20 -15.51
CA LEU A 302 10.83 0.79 -15.83
C LEU A 302 11.46 0.07 -14.62
N ALA A 303 10.75 -0.82 -13.99
CA ALA A 303 11.24 -1.56 -12.84
C ALA A 303 12.53 -2.35 -13.16
N GLY A 304 13.70 -1.75 -12.97
CA GLY A 304 14.98 -2.28 -13.44
C GLY A 304 15.68 -1.36 -14.42
N GLY A 305 15.35 -0.09 -14.31
CA GLY A 305 16.10 1.07 -14.75
C GLY A 305 16.44 1.20 -16.22
N GLU A 306 16.11 2.37 -16.75
CA GLU A 306 16.83 2.97 -17.88
C GLU A 306 17.89 3.92 -17.29
N PRO A 307 19.19 3.75 -17.58
CA PRO A 307 20.25 4.56 -16.94
C PRO A 307 20.23 6.04 -17.35
N THR A 308 19.39 6.43 -18.28
CA THR A 308 19.37 7.78 -18.86
C THR A 308 18.30 8.72 -18.30
N TRP A 309 17.39 8.25 -17.43
CA TRP A 309 16.27 9.04 -16.95
C TRP A 309 16.37 9.30 -15.45
N SER A 310 16.29 10.56 -15.04
CA SER A 310 16.22 10.91 -13.62
C SER A 310 14.87 10.49 -13.05
N SER A 311 14.86 9.51 -12.18
CA SER A 311 13.68 8.95 -11.51
C SER A 311 12.83 10.01 -10.79
N THR A 312 13.45 11.03 -10.18
CA THR A 312 12.76 12.04 -9.38
C THR A 312 11.77 12.88 -10.17
N SER A 313 12.16 13.35 -11.38
CA SER A 313 11.27 14.19 -12.21
C SER A 313 10.08 13.41 -12.76
N LEU A 314 10.29 12.15 -13.12
CA LEU A 314 9.25 11.28 -13.64
C LEU A 314 8.29 10.82 -12.55
N MET A 315 8.77 10.58 -11.34
CA MET A 315 7.93 10.23 -10.19
C MET A 315 6.91 11.35 -9.88
N ASN A 316 7.32 12.60 -9.92
CA ASN A 316 6.41 13.74 -9.75
C ASN A 316 5.31 13.76 -10.81
N LEU A 317 5.67 13.63 -12.09
CA LEU A 317 4.70 13.62 -13.21
C LEU A 317 3.76 12.42 -13.15
N ALA A 318 4.27 11.24 -12.80
CA ALA A 318 3.48 10.03 -12.60
C ALA A 318 2.48 10.18 -11.45
N SER A 319 2.92 10.77 -10.33
CA SER A 319 2.05 11.09 -9.18
C SER A 319 0.93 12.05 -9.55
N ILE A 320 1.23 13.12 -10.31
CA ILE A 320 0.24 14.09 -10.79
C ILE A 320 -0.79 13.39 -11.69
N ASN A 321 -0.36 12.54 -12.61
CA ASN A 321 -1.23 11.85 -13.54
C ASN A 321 -2.13 10.83 -12.81
N ALA A 322 -1.59 10.02 -11.90
CA ALA A 322 -2.38 9.11 -11.08
C ALA A 322 -3.42 9.85 -10.23
N LEU A 323 -3.02 10.98 -9.63
CA LEU A 323 -3.92 11.84 -8.86
C LEU A 323 -5.06 12.40 -9.71
N LYS A 324 -4.79 12.87 -10.95
CA LYS A 324 -5.84 13.39 -11.84
C LYS A 324 -6.90 12.35 -12.14
N VAL A 325 -6.50 11.09 -12.38
CA VAL A 325 -7.46 10.00 -12.60
C VAL A 325 -8.25 9.72 -11.32
N ALA A 326 -7.60 9.67 -10.16
CA ALA A 326 -8.26 9.48 -8.88
C ALA A 326 -9.27 10.58 -8.56
N VAL A 327 -8.95 11.84 -8.82
CA VAL A 327 -9.86 13.00 -8.61
C VAL A 327 -11.10 12.92 -9.50
N GLU A 328 -10.94 12.60 -10.78
CA GLU A 328 -12.09 12.46 -11.70
C GLU A 328 -12.95 11.25 -11.34
N PHE A 329 -12.33 10.16 -10.87
CA PHE A 329 -13.05 9.00 -10.35
C PHE A 329 -13.88 9.39 -9.11
N ILE A 330 -13.29 10.05 -8.12
CA ILE A 330 -13.96 10.52 -6.90
C ILE A 330 -15.17 11.40 -7.26
N ALA A 331 -14.98 12.35 -8.17
CA ALA A 331 -16.05 13.25 -8.63
C ALA A 331 -17.19 12.47 -9.29
N THR A 332 -16.88 11.46 -10.09
CA THR A 332 -17.87 10.65 -10.81
C THR A 332 -18.69 9.80 -9.85
N VAL A 333 -18.03 9.10 -8.90
CA VAL A 333 -18.72 8.31 -7.87
C VAL A 333 -19.60 9.19 -6.97
N GLY A 334 -19.16 10.39 -6.64
CA GLY A 334 -19.92 11.34 -5.86
C GLY A 334 -21.23 11.77 -6.54
N LYS A 335 -21.19 12.05 -7.84
CA LYS A 335 -22.39 12.40 -8.63
C LYS A 335 -23.41 11.25 -8.68
N GLN A 336 -22.95 10.00 -8.85
CA GLN A 336 -23.85 8.83 -8.87
C GLN A 336 -24.58 8.64 -7.53
N LYS A 337 -23.87 8.83 -6.40
CA LYS A 337 -24.49 8.75 -5.07
C LYS A 337 -25.58 9.83 -4.86
N SER A 338 -25.32 11.04 -5.31
CA SER A 338 -26.27 12.16 -5.19
C SER A 338 -27.54 11.91 -6.01
N SER A 339 -27.44 11.36 -7.23
CA SER A 339 -28.59 11.02 -8.07
C SER A 339 -29.47 9.93 -7.47
N VAL A 340 -28.87 8.90 -6.87
CA VAL A 340 -29.60 7.81 -6.20
C VAL A 340 -30.33 8.29 -4.93
N SER A 341 -29.72 9.20 -4.17
CA SER A 341 -30.36 9.76 -2.96
C SER A 341 -31.58 10.63 -3.29
N VAL A 342 -31.51 11.42 -4.36
CA VAL A 342 -32.64 12.25 -4.83
C VAL A 342 -33.81 11.38 -5.32
N GLN A 343 -33.54 10.28 -6.02
CA GLN A 343 -34.59 9.35 -6.46
C GLN A 343 -35.29 8.64 -5.29
N ARG A 344 -34.57 8.33 -4.20
CA ARG A 344 -35.16 7.70 -3.01
C ARG A 344 -35.97 8.66 -2.13
N SER A 345 -35.73 9.96 -2.22
CA SER A 345 -36.50 10.99 -1.50
C SER A 345 -37.80 11.38 -2.23
N ASN A 346 -37.94 11.03 -3.50
CA ASN A 346 -39.10 11.34 -4.34
C ASN A 346 -40.05 10.14 -4.50
N ASN A 347 -39.73 9.00 -3.92
CA ASN A 347 -40.59 7.81 -3.79
C ASN A 347 -40.97 7.59 -2.32
#